data_22710e1cb8fd6d5a731116d33b2ee0cf
#
_entry.id   22710e1cb8fd6d5a731116d33b2ee0cf
#
_cell.length_a   1.000
_cell.length_b   1.000
_cell.length_c   1.000
_cell.angle_alpha   90.00
_cell.angle_beta   90.00
_cell.angle_gamma   90.00
#
_symmetry.space_group_name_H-M   'P 1'
#
loop_
_entity.id
_entity.type
_entity.pdbx_description
1 polymer ?
#
loop_
_entity_poly.entity_id
_entity_poly.type
_entity_poly.pdbx_seq_one_letter_code
_entity_poly.pdbx_strand_id
1 'polypeptide(L)'
;MQKYILIYLLFLLVTSCEKDKFEGIELSIGNEIQVSSEQQTIRIALRSGSDWSFASPTSWCRASKMSTPQGDTLVINTQVNTTTTERTGTVLISNSDQQQILTVTQKGEIYFELPVIFHVYSDGSANDAKVTAAYIQECMDYVNNFYRGNNGKSENLNLQFTLATTTA
;
A
#
# COMPACT_ATOMS: atom_id res chain seq x y z
N MET A 1 -20.59 10.78 70.37
CA MET A 1 -19.87 11.52 69.28
C MET A 1 -18.91 10.61 68.46
N GLN A 2 -18.28 9.59 69.06
CA GLN A 2 -17.28 8.77 68.36
C GLN A 2 -17.86 7.80 67.33
N LYS A 3 -19.11 7.38 67.40
CA LYS A 3 -19.75 6.45 66.42
C LYS A 3 -20.09 7.10 65.07
N TYR A 4 -20.32 8.40 65.04
CA TYR A 4 -20.68 9.11 63.79
C TYR A 4 -19.45 9.49 62.99
N ILE A 5 -18.29 9.66 63.58
CA ILE A 5 -17.04 9.97 62.90
C ILE A 5 -16.58 8.74 62.07
N LEU A 6 -16.82 7.54 62.55
CA LEU A 6 -16.42 6.31 61.81
C LEU A 6 -17.27 6.07 60.54
N ILE A 7 -18.55 6.47 60.57
CA ILE A 7 -19.45 6.34 59.41
C ILE A 7 -19.11 7.40 58.36
N TYR A 8 -18.69 8.60 58.76
CA TYR A 8 -18.26 9.62 57.82
C TYR A 8 -16.93 9.30 57.17
N LEU A 9 -16.01 8.62 57.86
CA LEU A 9 -14.73 8.20 57.33
C LEU A 9 -14.87 7.04 56.30
N LEU A 10 -15.91 6.19 56.50
CA LEU A 10 -16.17 5.08 55.57
C LEU A 10 -16.85 5.54 54.28
N PHE A 11 -17.54 6.70 54.29
CA PHE A 11 -18.23 7.25 53.14
C PHE A 11 -17.27 8.00 52.19
N LEU A 12 -16.09 8.40 52.65
CA LEU A 12 -15.06 9.09 51.85
C LEU A 12 -14.14 8.16 51.07
N LEU A 13 -14.26 6.82 51.23
CA LEU A 13 -13.43 5.84 50.49
C LEU A 13 -14.08 5.27 49.22
N VAL A 14 -15.29 5.71 48.89
CA VAL A 14 -15.90 5.44 47.58
C VAL A 14 -15.62 6.60 46.61
N THR A 15 -14.39 7.11 46.61
CA THR A 15 -13.95 7.91 45.45
C THR A 15 -13.80 6.98 44.28
N SER A 16 -14.82 7.01 43.49
CA SER A 16 -14.91 6.69 42.10
C SER A 16 -13.54 6.39 41.46
N CYS A 17 -13.27 5.14 41.15
CA CYS A 17 -12.35 4.79 40.12
C CYS A 17 -13.04 5.19 38.80
N GLU A 18 -12.97 6.47 38.44
CA GLU A 18 -13.23 6.87 37.05
C GLU A 18 -12.19 6.12 36.24
N LYS A 19 -12.64 5.10 35.51
CA LYS A 19 -11.83 4.54 34.43
C LYS A 19 -11.56 5.71 33.51
N ASP A 20 -10.28 6.09 33.40
CA ASP A 20 -9.84 7.08 32.44
C ASP A 20 -10.43 6.70 31.08
N LYS A 21 -11.38 7.54 30.61
CA LYS A 21 -12.02 7.32 29.33
C LYS A 21 -10.96 7.56 28.26
N PHE A 22 -10.63 6.53 27.50
CA PHE A 22 -9.76 6.71 26.35
C PHE A 22 -10.47 7.63 25.31
N GLU A 23 -9.88 8.77 25.00
CA GLU A 23 -10.49 9.78 24.11
C GLU A 23 -9.80 9.82 22.73
N GLY A 24 -8.64 9.21 22.59
CA GLY A 24 -7.82 9.24 21.38
C GLY A 24 -8.24 8.27 20.27
N ILE A 25 -7.34 8.16 19.29
CA ILE A 25 -7.33 7.14 18.25
C ILE A 25 -6.03 6.36 18.38
N GLU A 26 -6.11 5.05 18.39
CA GLU A 26 -4.96 4.14 18.45
C GLU A 26 -5.08 3.09 17.36
N LEU A 27 -4.02 2.95 16.56
CA LEU A 27 -3.89 1.93 15.54
C LEU A 27 -2.97 0.82 16.05
N SER A 28 -3.30 -0.45 15.77
CA SER A 28 -2.45 -1.60 16.14
C SER A 28 -1.08 -1.63 15.48
N ILE A 29 -0.89 -0.81 14.47
CA ILE A 29 0.38 -0.56 13.77
C ILE A 29 0.62 0.95 13.82
N GLY A 30 1.75 1.46 13.84
CA GLY A 30 2.00 2.91 13.84
C GLY A 30 1.29 3.70 12.73
N ASN A 31 1.71 4.91 12.49
CA ASN A 31 1.10 5.82 11.51
C ASN A 31 1.64 5.66 10.09
N GLU A 32 2.53 4.68 9.87
CA GLU A 32 3.17 4.43 8.58
C GLU A 32 3.17 2.94 8.29
N ILE A 33 2.81 2.57 7.06
CA ILE A 33 2.92 1.20 6.56
C ILE A 33 3.60 1.18 5.20
N GLN A 34 4.44 0.17 4.99
CA GLN A 34 4.99 -0.16 3.69
C GLN A 34 4.33 -1.42 3.14
N VAL A 35 3.98 -1.39 1.87
CA VAL A 35 3.37 -2.52 1.15
C VAL A 35 4.14 -2.80 -0.15
N SER A 36 4.03 -4.03 -0.65
CA SER A 36 4.61 -4.39 -1.95
C SER A 36 3.89 -3.69 -3.10
N SER A 37 4.42 -3.84 -4.31
CA SER A 37 3.78 -3.37 -5.55
C SER A 37 2.43 -4.02 -5.84
N GLU A 38 2.20 -5.21 -5.29
CA GLU A 38 1.00 -6.00 -5.54
C GLU A 38 -0.26 -5.39 -4.91
N GLN A 39 -1.42 -5.81 -5.42
CA GLN A 39 -2.69 -5.51 -4.78
C GLN A 39 -2.77 -6.21 -3.41
N GLN A 40 -3.11 -5.46 -2.37
CA GLN A 40 -3.18 -5.97 -1.01
C GLN A 40 -4.42 -5.46 -0.27
N THR A 41 -4.86 -6.27 0.71
CA THR A 41 -5.86 -5.88 1.70
C THR A 41 -5.23 -5.96 3.09
N ILE A 42 -5.09 -4.83 3.76
CA ILE A 42 -4.49 -4.71 5.08
C ILE A 42 -5.61 -4.42 6.08
N ARG A 43 -5.62 -5.15 7.19
CA ARG A 43 -6.56 -4.97 8.29
C ARG A 43 -5.82 -4.44 9.51
N ILE A 44 -6.25 -3.29 10.00
CA ILE A 44 -5.63 -2.57 11.11
C ILE A 44 -6.66 -2.45 12.21
N ALA A 45 -6.44 -3.11 13.35
CA ALA A 45 -7.30 -2.93 14.49
C ALA A 45 -7.21 -1.48 14.97
N LEU A 46 -8.36 -0.87 15.23
CA LEU A 46 -8.49 0.52 15.63
C LEU A 46 -9.28 0.60 16.94
N ARG A 47 -8.73 1.35 17.89
CA ARG A 47 -9.42 1.75 19.11
C ARG A 47 -9.67 3.24 19.06
N SER A 48 -10.92 3.65 19.30
CA SER A 48 -11.31 5.05 19.39
C SER A 48 -12.16 5.28 20.63
N GLY A 49 -11.99 6.43 21.25
CA GLY A 49 -12.77 6.83 22.42
C GLY A 49 -14.21 7.23 22.10
N SER A 50 -14.47 7.57 20.84
CA SER A 50 -15.78 7.97 20.31
C SER A 50 -15.94 7.44 18.89
N ASP A 51 -17.09 7.68 18.27
CA ASP A 51 -17.33 7.37 16.86
C ASP A 51 -16.26 8.02 15.98
N TRP A 52 -15.79 7.27 15.00
CA TRP A 52 -14.73 7.69 14.10
C TRP A 52 -15.14 7.60 12.64
N SER A 53 -14.51 8.43 11.84
CA SER A 53 -14.65 8.47 10.38
C SER A 53 -13.29 8.44 9.71
N PHE A 54 -13.28 8.27 8.41
CA PHE A 54 -12.05 8.30 7.63
C PHE A 54 -12.27 8.99 6.28
N ALA A 55 -11.17 9.53 5.72
CA ALA A 55 -11.10 10.00 4.34
C ALA A 55 -9.86 9.40 3.67
N SER A 56 -10.04 8.88 2.46
CA SER A 56 -8.98 8.30 1.64
C SER A 56 -9.01 8.96 0.25
N PRO A 57 -8.30 10.07 0.07
CA PRO A 57 -8.35 10.86 -1.17
C PRO A 57 -7.61 10.19 -2.33
N THR A 58 -6.79 9.19 -2.05
CA THR A 58 -5.94 8.53 -3.04
C THR A 58 -6.69 7.41 -3.75
N SER A 59 -6.78 7.45 -5.07
CA SER A 59 -7.58 6.50 -5.86
C SER A 59 -7.09 5.05 -5.78
N TRP A 60 -5.78 4.84 -5.68
CA TRP A 60 -5.16 3.51 -5.61
C TRP A 60 -5.10 2.93 -4.19
N CYS A 61 -5.34 3.74 -3.16
CA CYS A 61 -5.30 3.36 -1.75
C CYS A 61 -6.64 3.74 -1.12
N ARG A 62 -7.54 2.79 -0.98
CA ARG A 62 -8.89 3.02 -0.48
C ARG A 62 -9.08 2.43 0.90
N ALA A 63 -9.68 3.21 1.78
CA ALA A 63 -10.06 2.77 3.12
C ALA A 63 -11.53 2.37 3.19
N SER A 64 -11.83 1.50 4.14
CA SER A 64 -13.19 1.16 4.57
C SER A 64 -13.21 0.80 6.05
N LYS A 65 -14.37 0.94 6.70
CA LYS A 65 -14.57 0.57 8.10
C LYS A 65 -15.23 -0.80 8.19
N MET A 66 -14.72 -1.64 9.08
CA MET A 66 -15.36 -2.89 9.48
C MET A 66 -15.49 -2.89 11.00
N SER A 67 -16.72 -3.03 11.50
CA SER A 67 -17.00 -3.12 12.94
C SER A 67 -17.40 -4.54 13.29
N THR A 68 -16.83 -5.08 14.35
CA THR A 68 -17.11 -6.41 14.89
C THR A 68 -17.33 -6.33 16.39
N PRO A 69 -17.92 -7.36 17.03
CA PRO A 69 -18.03 -7.41 18.48
C PRO A 69 -16.69 -7.31 19.23
N GLN A 70 -15.58 -7.64 18.54
CA GLN A 70 -14.22 -7.59 19.09
C GLN A 70 -13.56 -6.22 18.93
N GLY A 71 -14.15 -5.31 18.17
CA GLY A 71 -13.66 -3.95 17.94
C GLY A 71 -13.76 -3.50 16.48
N ASP A 72 -13.33 -2.28 16.27
CA ASP A 72 -13.32 -1.65 14.95
C ASP A 72 -12.01 -1.99 14.21
N THR A 73 -12.13 -2.07 12.90
CA THR A 73 -11.01 -2.36 12.00
C THR A 73 -11.05 -1.36 10.83
N LEU A 74 -9.94 -0.70 10.60
CA LEU A 74 -9.67 0.03 9.37
C LEU A 74 -9.13 -0.96 8.33
N VAL A 75 -9.81 -1.07 7.19
CA VAL A 75 -9.40 -1.94 6.08
C VAL A 75 -8.87 -1.06 4.96
N ILE A 76 -7.63 -1.28 4.57
CA ILE A 76 -6.96 -0.60 3.46
C ILE A 76 -6.86 -1.56 2.29
N ASN A 77 -7.35 -1.15 1.13
CA ASN A 77 -7.20 -1.87 -0.13
C ASN A 77 -6.30 -1.07 -1.07
N THR A 78 -5.19 -1.65 -1.48
CA THR A 78 -4.30 -1.05 -2.47
C THR A 78 -4.49 -1.70 -3.83
N GLN A 79 -4.36 -0.90 -4.89
CA GLN A 79 -4.26 -1.40 -6.26
C GLN A 79 -2.80 -1.72 -6.58
N VAL A 80 -2.56 -2.58 -7.57
CA VAL A 80 -1.21 -2.86 -8.06
C VAL A 80 -0.49 -1.57 -8.50
N ASN A 81 0.79 -1.46 -8.17
CA ASN A 81 1.66 -0.41 -8.66
C ASN A 81 2.53 -0.98 -9.79
N THR A 82 2.13 -0.76 -11.01
CA THR A 82 2.83 -1.24 -12.21
C THR A 82 4.00 -0.35 -12.63
N THR A 83 4.30 0.69 -11.87
CA THR A 83 5.47 1.55 -12.13
C THR A 83 6.67 1.08 -11.31
N THR A 84 7.87 1.41 -11.75
CA THR A 84 9.11 1.12 -11.00
C THR A 84 9.33 2.07 -9.82
N THR A 85 8.52 3.11 -9.70
CA THR A 85 8.65 4.12 -8.64
C THR A 85 7.69 3.84 -7.48
N GLU A 86 8.19 4.06 -6.28
CA GLU A 86 7.39 4.07 -5.07
C GLU A 86 6.33 5.17 -5.13
N ARG A 87 5.16 4.92 -4.53
CA ARG A 87 4.10 5.91 -4.39
C ARG A 87 3.57 5.96 -2.97
N THR A 88 3.12 7.13 -2.54
CA THR A 88 2.60 7.36 -1.19
C THR A 88 1.15 7.83 -1.26
N GLY A 89 0.33 7.26 -0.39
CA GLY A 89 -1.06 7.65 -0.16
C GLY A 89 -1.31 7.90 1.32
N THR A 90 -2.36 8.63 1.63
CA THR A 90 -2.73 8.95 3.01
C THR A 90 -4.16 8.57 3.30
N VAL A 91 -4.42 8.16 4.54
CA VAL A 91 -5.76 7.98 5.10
C VAL A 91 -5.86 8.88 6.33
N LEU A 92 -6.77 9.83 6.29
CA LEU A 92 -7.09 10.67 7.42
C LEU A 92 -8.15 9.97 8.27
N ILE A 93 -7.88 9.76 9.54
CA ILE A 93 -8.78 9.13 10.51
C ILE A 93 -9.13 10.19 11.55
N SER A 94 -10.40 10.36 11.86
CA SER A 94 -10.88 11.42 12.76
C SER A 94 -11.95 10.90 13.70
N ASN A 95 -11.90 11.33 14.93
CA ASN A 95 -12.99 11.24 15.89
C ASN A 95 -13.36 12.64 16.43
N SER A 96 -14.18 12.73 17.49
CA SER A 96 -14.57 14.02 18.08
C SER A 96 -13.40 14.85 18.61
N ASP A 97 -12.32 14.19 19.01
CA ASP A 97 -11.26 14.81 19.83
C ASP A 97 -9.92 14.87 19.10
N GLN A 98 -9.72 14.04 18.10
CA GLN A 98 -8.41 13.87 17.46
C GLN A 98 -8.53 13.57 15.96
N GLN A 99 -7.49 14.00 15.23
CA GLN A 99 -7.21 13.57 13.86
C GLN A 99 -5.85 12.87 13.80
N GLN A 100 -5.76 11.81 13.01
CA GLN A 100 -4.56 11.04 12.79
C GLN A 100 -4.41 10.73 11.31
N ILE A 101 -3.18 10.82 10.81
CA ILE A 101 -2.86 10.47 9.42
C ILE A 101 -2.13 9.15 9.42
N LEU A 102 -2.63 8.19 8.65
CA LEU A 102 -1.92 6.98 8.30
C LEU A 102 -1.32 7.15 6.91
N THR A 103 -0.02 7.01 6.81
CA THR A 103 0.73 7.05 5.55
C THR A 103 0.92 5.62 5.03
N VAL A 104 0.56 5.40 3.78
CA VAL A 104 0.72 4.13 3.07
C VAL A 104 1.73 4.33 1.95
N THR A 105 2.88 3.70 2.06
CA THR A 105 3.92 3.72 1.05
C THR A 105 3.93 2.40 0.30
N GLN A 106 3.67 2.44 -1.00
CA GLN A 106 3.67 1.26 -1.85
C GLN A 106 4.91 1.25 -2.75
N LYS A 107 5.66 0.16 -2.67
CA LYS A 107 6.84 -0.05 -3.52
C LYS A 107 6.46 -0.06 -4.99
N GLY A 108 7.41 0.33 -5.84
CA GLY A 108 7.33 0.10 -7.27
C GLY A 108 7.54 -1.37 -7.62
N GLU A 109 7.15 -1.75 -8.80
CA GLU A 109 7.42 -3.06 -9.36
C GLU A 109 8.92 -3.20 -9.63
N ILE A 110 9.50 -4.34 -9.26
CA ILE A 110 10.91 -4.64 -9.49
C ILE A 110 10.98 -5.62 -10.65
N TYR A 111 11.76 -5.26 -11.68
CA TYR A 111 12.07 -6.12 -12.80
C TYR A 111 13.52 -6.56 -12.76
N PHE A 112 13.77 -7.78 -13.20
CA PHE A 112 15.10 -8.23 -13.56
C PHE A 112 15.38 -7.80 -14.99
N GLU A 113 16.32 -6.87 -15.18
CA GLU A 113 16.71 -6.40 -16.50
C GLU A 113 17.69 -7.36 -17.14
N LEU A 114 17.35 -7.80 -18.36
CA LEU A 114 18.20 -8.66 -19.18
C LEU A 114 18.61 -7.88 -20.44
N PRO A 115 19.89 -7.51 -20.56
CA PRO A 115 20.39 -6.86 -21.76
C PRO A 115 20.39 -7.82 -22.95
N VAL A 116 19.86 -7.37 -24.08
CA VAL A 116 19.77 -8.15 -25.32
C VAL A 116 20.59 -7.46 -26.42
N ILE A 117 21.37 -8.25 -27.13
CA ILE A 117 22.12 -7.80 -28.30
C ILE A 117 21.51 -8.46 -29.51
N PHE A 118 21.11 -7.66 -30.50
CA PHE A 118 20.66 -8.13 -31.80
C PHE A 118 21.83 -8.16 -32.79
N HIS A 119 22.13 -9.34 -33.28
CA HIS A 119 23.08 -9.52 -34.36
C HIS A 119 22.31 -9.63 -35.69
N VAL A 120 22.35 -8.58 -36.50
CA VAL A 120 21.70 -8.55 -37.80
C VAL A 120 22.73 -8.86 -38.86
N TYR A 121 22.53 -9.97 -39.57
CA TYR A 121 23.37 -10.37 -40.70
C TYR A 121 22.69 -9.96 -41.99
N SER A 122 23.44 -9.24 -42.85
CA SER A 122 23.00 -8.86 -44.17
C SER A 122 23.45 -9.89 -45.20
N ASP A 123 22.53 -10.35 -46.05
CA ASP A 123 22.81 -11.21 -47.20
C ASP A 123 22.72 -10.40 -48.53
N GLY A 124 22.52 -9.10 -48.45
CA GLY A 124 22.34 -8.21 -49.58
C GLY A 124 20.97 -8.30 -50.25
N SER A 125 20.02 -9.01 -49.62
CA SER A 125 18.67 -9.16 -50.18
C SER A 125 17.75 -7.98 -49.82
N ALA A 126 16.62 -7.86 -50.53
CA ALA A 126 15.60 -6.88 -50.21
C ALA A 126 14.99 -7.03 -48.82
N ASN A 127 15.25 -8.14 -48.13
CA ASN A 127 14.78 -8.36 -46.75
C ASN A 127 15.62 -7.61 -45.71
N ASP A 128 16.86 -7.25 -46.02
CA ASP A 128 17.73 -6.47 -45.13
C ASP A 128 17.09 -5.13 -44.74
N ALA A 129 16.39 -4.49 -45.67
CA ALA A 129 15.69 -3.23 -45.40
C ALA A 129 14.50 -3.34 -44.43
N LYS A 130 14.06 -4.55 -44.11
CA LYS A 130 12.95 -4.79 -43.18
C LYS A 130 13.38 -4.83 -41.71
N VAL A 131 14.66 -5.14 -41.45
CA VAL A 131 15.20 -5.19 -40.10
C VAL A 131 15.68 -3.79 -39.70
N THR A 132 14.74 -2.95 -39.33
CA THR A 132 15.00 -1.59 -38.86
C THR A 132 15.11 -1.55 -37.33
N ALA A 133 15.68 -0.45 -36.81
CA ALA A 133 15.67 -0.22 -35.34
C ALA A 133 14.23 -0.19 -34.78
N ALA A 134 13.27 0.34 -35.54
CA ALA A 134 11.86 0.35 -35.15
C ALA A 134 11.27 -1.06 -35.05
N TYR A 135 11.60 -1.95 -36.00
CA TYR A 135 11.17 -3.34 -35.97
C TYR A 135 11.77 -4.09 -34.76
N ILE A 136 13.04 -3.86 -34.46
CA ILE A 136 13.70 -4.43 -33.28
C ILE A 136 13.01 -3.94 -32.01
N GLN A 137 12.66 -2.67 -31.90
CA GLN A 137 11.95 -2.11 -30.78
C GLN A 137 10.56 -2.73 -30.62
N GLU A 138 9.82 -2.90 -31.71
CA GLU A 138 8.51 -3.57 -31.70
C GLU A 138 8.61 -5.01 -31.17
N CYS A 139 9.63 -5.76 -31.60
CA CYS A 139 9.90 -7.10 -31.09
C CYS A 139 10.19 -7.09 -29.58
N MET A 140 11.00 -6.14 -29.11
CA MET A 140 11.31 -5.98 -27.70
C MET A 140 10.06 -5.66 -26.87
N ASP A 141 9.21 -4.76 -27.37
CA ASP A 141 7.95 -4.38 -26.71
C ASP A 141 7.00 -5.58 -26.63
N TYR A 142 6.89 -6.38 -27.68
CA TYR A 142 6.10 -7.61 -27.69
C TYR A 142 6.59 -8.60 -26.65
N VAL A 143 7.89 -8.87 -26.60
CA VAL A 143 8.51 -9.79 -25.65
C VAL A 143 8.31 -9.30 -24.22
N ASN A 144 8.55 -8.01 -23.97
CA ASN A 144 8.36 -7.41 -22.64
C ASN A 144 6.90 -7.50 -22.20
N ASN A 145 5.93 -7.23 -23.07
CA ASN A 145 4.51 -7.36 -22.76
C ASN A 145 4.12 -8.81 -22.45
N PHE A 146 4.75 -9.78 -23.10
CA PHE A 146 4.54 -11.20 -22.83
C PHE A 146 5.04 -11.57 -21.42
N TYR A 147 6.28 -11.23 -21.09
CA TYR A 147 6.89 -11.58 -19.81
C TYR A 147 6.37 -10.76 -18.61
N ARG A 148 5.69 -9.64 -18.87
CA ARG A 148 4.98 -8.86 -17.85
C ARG A 148 3.53 -9.31 -17.62
N GLY A 149 3.04 -10.30 -18.36
CA GLY A 149 1.65 -10.76 -18.26
C GLY A 149 0.61 -9.79 -18.84
N ASN A 150 1.04 -8.74 -19.54
CA ASN A 150 0.16 -7.69 -20.06
C ASN A 150 -0.68 -8.13 -21.28
N ASN A 151 -0.43 -9.31 -21.81
CA ASN A 151 -1.15 -9.89 -22.95
C ASN A 151 -2.39 -10.71 -22.56
N GLY A 152 -2.70 -10.83 -21.27
CA GLY A 152 -3.81 -11.63 -20.72
C GLY A 152 -3.67 -13.15 -20.88
N LYS A 153 -2.49 -13.66 -21.29
CA LYS A 153 -2.23 -15.08 -21.55
C LYS A 153 -1.04 -15.65 -20.77
N SER A 154 -0.21 -14.80 -20.21
CA SER A 154 0.98 -15.18 -19.46
C SER A 154 0.96 -14.56 -18.06
N GLU A 155 1.73 -15.15 -17.14
CA GLU A 155 1.98 -14.60 -15.82
C GLU A 155 3.08 -13.55 -15.88
N ASN A 156 3.06 -12.57 -14.96
CA ASN A 156 4.13 -11.62 -14.80
C ASN A 156 5.34 -12.31 -14.16
N LEU A 157 6.42 -12.44 -14.89
CA LEU A 157 7.67 -13.04 -14.42
C LEU A 157 8.66 -11.99 -13.88
N ASN A 158 8.29 -10.72 -13.84
CA ASN A 158 9.16 -9.60 -13.44
C ASN A 158 10.45 -9.51 -14.26
N LEU A 159 10.38 -9.87 -15.55
CA LEU A 159 11.49 -9.77 -16.50
C LEU A 159 11.27 -8.59 -17.43
N GLN A 160 12.33 -7.85 -17.67
CA GLN A 160 12.40 -6.79 -18.68
C GLN A 160 13.64 -6.98 -19.55
N PHE A 161 13.44 -7.06 -20.84
CA PHE A 161 14.53 -7.09 -21.82
C PHE A 161 14.83 -5.66 -22.27
N THR A 162 16.09 -5.27 -22.23
CA THR A 162 16.58 -3.96 -22.64
C THR A 162 17.61 -4.11 -23.74
N LEU A 163 17.61 -3.20 -24.73
CA LEU A 163 18.66 -3.18 -25.74
C LEU A 163 19.99 -2.81 -25.07
N ALA A 164 20.98 -3.67 -25.23
CA ALA A 164 22.32 -3.35 -24.78
C ALA A 164 22.87 -2.21 -25.66
N THR A 165 23.24 -1.09 -25.03
CA THR A 165 23.96 -0.02 -25.70
C THR A 165 25.45 -0.31 -25.61
N THR A 166 26.10 -0.67 -26.70
CA THR A 166 27.57 -0.67 -26.77
C THR A 166 28.02 0.78 -26.88
N THR A 167 28.59 1.34 -25.84
CA THR A 167 29.48 2.50 -25.97
C THR A 167 30.76 1.99 -26.61
N ALA A 168 30.96 2.37 -27.90
CA ALA A 168 32.22 2.16 -28.59
C ALA A 168 33.30 3.05 -27.98
#